data_2331c4e665eb339091bbc5f86500f026
#
_entry.id   2331c4e665eb339091bbc5f86500f026
#
_cell.length_a   1.000
_cell.length_b   1.000
_cell.length_c   1.000
_cell.angle_alpha   90.00
_cell.angle_beta   90.00
_cell.angle_gamma   90.00
#
_symmetry.space_group_name_H-M   'P 1'
#
loop_
_entity.id
_entity.type
_entity.pdbx_description
1 polymer ?
#
loop_
_entity_poly.entity_id
_entity_poly.type
_entity_poly.pdbx_seq_one_letter_code
_entity_poly.pdbx_strand_id
1 'polypeptide(L)'
;LRTAADVAAVREGLADGTIDAIATDHAPHHRDEKEVEFDKANDGIVGLETAVPLSLKLWREHGMSRSRLVAALSTNPARILRLDFGTLGVGAVADVTV
;
A
#
# COMPACT_ATOMS: atom_id res chain seq x y z
N LEU A 1 0.30 7.52 -11.91
CA LEU A 1 -0.14 8.91 -11.75
C LEU A 1 0.71 9.82 -12.61
N ARG A 2 0.06 10.65 -13.43
CA ARG A 2 0.77 11.43 -14.45
C ARG A 2 0.93 12.90 -14.07
N THR A 3 0.01 13.45 -13.29
CA THR A 3 0.03 14.86 -12.93
C THR A 3 0.13 15.07 -11.42
N ALA A 4 0.54 16.25 -10.99
CA ALA A 4 0.52 16.62 -9.58
C ALA A 4 -0.91 16.62 -9.01
N ALA A 5 -1.91 16.96 -9.85
CA ALA A 5 -3.31 16.90 -9.45
C ALA A 5 -3.79 15.48 -9.18
N ASP A 6 -3.39 14.50 -10.00
CA ASP A 6 -3.71 13.08 -9.75
C ASP A 6 -3.10 12.61 -8.43
N VAL A 7 -1.85 13.00 -8.16
CA VAL A 7 -1.17 12.66 -6.90
C VAL A 7 -1.90 13.26 -5.70
N ALA A 8 -2.31 14.53 -5.80
CA ALA A 8 -3.06 15.20 -4.75
C ALA A 8 -4.42 14.53 -4.49
N ALA A 9 -5.17 14.22 -5.55
CA ALA A 9 -6.47 13.56 -5.44
C ALA A 9 -6.38 12.17 -4.78
N VAL A 10 -5.37 11.36 -5.13
CA VAL A 10 -5.15 10.06 -4.49
C VAL A 10 -4.78 10.20 -3.01
N ARG A 11 -3.94 11.17 -2.65
CA ARG A 11 -3.60 11.46 -1.25
C ARG A 11 -4.82 11.88 -0.45
N GLU A 12 -5.64 12.76 -1.00
CA GLU A 12 -6.90 13.21 -0.40
C GLU A 12 -7.85 12.03 -0.19
N GLY A 13 -8.08 11.21 -1.23
CA GLY A 13 -8.95 10.05 -1.16
C GLY A 13 -8.47 8.99 -0.15
N LEU A 14 -7.16 8.84 0.04
CA LEU A 14 -6.61 8.01 1.12
C LEU A 14 -6.84 8.61 2.50
N ALA A 15 -6.71 9.93 2.64
CA ALA A 15 -6.86 10.62 3.91
C ALA A 15 -8.31 10.68 4.39
N ASP A 16 -9.25 10.96 3.49
CA ASP A 16 -10.68 11.11 3.79
C ASP A 16 -11.44 9.77 3.83
N GLY A 17 -10.88 8.71 3.25
CA GLY A 17 -11.48 7.38 3.24
C GLY A 17 -12.24 7.02 1.98
N THR A 18 -12.20 7.84 0.96
CA THR A 18 -12.74 7.51 -0.38
C THR A 18 -11.99 6.31 -0.98
N ILE A 19 -10.68 6.19 -0.71
CA ILE A 19 -9.86 5.03 -1.06
C ILE A 19 -9.61 4.21 0.20
N ASP A 20 -10.08 2.98 0.23
CA ASP A 20 -10.09 2.14 1.43
C ASP A 20 -8.72 1.55 1.79
N ALA A 21 -7.93 1.12 0.81
CA ALA A 21 -6.75 0.31 1.03
C ALA A 21 -5.57 0.73 0.15
N ILE A 22 -4.36 0.43 0.62
CA ILE A 22 -3.11 0.55 -0.14
C ILE A 22 -2.66 -0.87 -0.50
N ALA A 23 -2.48 -1.13 -1.79
CA ALA A 23 -1.93 -2.37 -2.32
C ALA A 23 -0.63 -2.07 -3.08
N THR A 24 0.35 -2.98 -2.99
CA THR A 24 1.68 -2.76 -3.55
C THR A 24 1.80 -3.14 -5.01
N ASP A 25 0.97 -4.05 -5.46
CA ASP A 25 1.15 -4.75 -6.75
C ASP A 25 2.60 -5.27 -6.91
N HIS A 26 3.12 -5.90 -5.83
CA HIS A 26 4.48 -6.44 -5.80
C HIS A 26 4.66 -7.49 -6.89
N ALA A 27 5.37 -7.14 -7.93
CA ALA A 27 5.55 -7.96 -9.13
C ALA A 27 7.05 -8.14 -9.48
N PRO A 28 7.78 -8.99 -8.73
CA PRO A 28 9.15 -9.33 -9.08
C PRO A 28 9.22 -10.18 -10.32
N HIS A 29 10.19 -9.92 -11.18
CA HIS A 29 10.49 -10.69 -12.37
C HIS A 29 11.94 -11.14 -12.35
N HIS A 30 12.22 -12.25 -13.05
CA HIS A 30 13.59 -12.72 -13.23
C HIS A 30 14.42 -11.69 -14.01
N ARG A 31 15.71 -11.68 -13.76
CA ARG A 31 16.64 -10.74 -14.40
C ARG A 31 16.58 -10.80 -15.92
N ASP A 32 16.52 -12.01 -16.47
CA ASP A 32 16.46 -12.23 -17.92
C ASP A 32 15.17 -11.68 -18.56
N GLU A 33 14.11 -11.50 -17.79
CA GLU A 33 12.85 -10.89 -18.25
C GLU A 33 12.86 -9.36 -18.15
N LYS A 34 13.81 -8.80 -17.41
CA LYS A 34 13.95 -7.35 -17.21
C LYS A 34 15.11 -6.76 -18.02
N GLU A 35 16.19 -7.48 -18.21
CA GLU A 35 17.38 -7.03 -18.95
C GLU A 35 17.27 -7.29 -20.45
N VAL A 36 16.16 -6.88 -21.04
CA VAL A 36 15.86 -6.95 -22.47
C VAL A 36 15.48 -5.55 -22.97
N GLU A 37 15.19 -5.40 -24.27
CA GLU A 37 14.70 -4.13 -24.82
C GLU A 37 13.42 -3.69 -24.08
N PHE A 38 13.27 -2.39 -23.86
CA PHE A 38 12.22 -1.80 -23.04
C PHE A 38 10.80 -2.26 -23.42
N ASP A 39 10.52 -2.39 -24.70
CA ASP A 39 9.23 -2.82 -25.23
C ASP A 39 8.94 -4.32 -25.05
N LYS A 40 9.96 -5.09 -24.68
CA LYS A 40 9.87 -6.55 -24.42
C LYS A 40 10.00 -6.90 -22.94
N ALA A 41 10.45 -5.96 -22.12
CA ALA A 41 10.61 -6.18 -20.69
C ALA A 41 9.25 -6.36 -20.03
N ASN A 42 9.12 -7.38 -19.17
CA ASN A 42 7.90 -7.60 -18.39
C ASN A 42 7.61 -6.40 -17.47
N ASP A 43 6.36 -5.98 -17.45
CA ASP A 43 5.87 -4.94 -16.54
C ASP A 43 5.91 -5.42 -15.09
N GLY A 44 6.05 -4.49 -14.17
CA GLY A 44 6.05 -4.75 -12.74
C GLY A 44 7.37 -4.39 -12.05
N ILE A 45 7.25 -4.07 -10.77
CA ILE A 45 8.37 -3.76 -9.88
C ILE A 45 8.18 -4.40 -8.51
N VAL A 46 9.26 -4.52 -7.76
CA VAL A 46 9.19 -4.88 -6.33
C VAL A 46 8.54 -3.75 -5.52
N GLY A 47 7.70 -4.08 -4.56
CA GLY A 47 6.94 -3.09 -3.80
C GLY A 47 6.83 -3.36 -2.29
N LEU A 48 7.09 -4.59 -1.81
CA LEU A 48 6.89 -4.95 -0.40
C LEU A 48 7.83 -4.18 0.53
N GLU A 49 9.12 -4.10 0.22
CA GLU A 49 10.12 -3.41 1.06
C GLU A 49 9.88 -1.90 1.16
N THR A 50 9.26 -1.31 0.15
CA THR A 50 9.00 0.14 0.08
C THR A 50 7.60 0.53 0.52
N ALA A 51 6.68 -0.42 0.69
CA ALA A 51 5.28 -0.18 1.00
C ALA A 51 5.10 0.67 2.27
N VAL A 52 5.66 0.23 3.39
CA VAL A 52 5.54 0.93 4.67
C VAL A 52 6.29 2.27 4.67
N PRO A 53 7.58 2.35 4.28
CA PRO A 53 8.30 3.62 4.26
C PRO A 53 7.65 4.69 3.37
N LEU A 54 7.15 4.32 2.19
CA LEU A 54 6.46 5.26 1.31
C LEU A 54 5.11 5.69 1.88
N SER A 55 4.35 4.76 2.48
CA SER A 55 3.07 5.07 3.11
C SER A 55 3.23 5.98 4.34
N LEU A 56 4.32 5.85 5.11
CA LEU A 56 4.61 6.73 6.23
C LEU A 56 4.79 8.20 5.83
N LYS A 57 5.15 8.50 4.59
CA LYS A 57 5.19 9.89 4.09
C LYS A 57 3.81 10.54 4.08
N LEU A 58 2.74 9.78 3.84
CA LEU A 58 1.36 10.29 3.89
C LEU A 58 1.02 10.86 5.26
N TRP A 59 1.47 10.19 6.32
CA TRP A 59 1.32 10.68 7.68
C TRP A 59 2.26 11.85 7.98
N ARG A 60 3.55 11.72 7.68
CA ARG A 60 4.57 12.70 8.11
C ARG A 60 4.51 14.01 7.35
N GLU A 61 4.20 13.95 6.06
CA GLU A 61 4.35 15.08 5.13
C GLU A 61 3.00 15.57 4.57
N HIS A 62 1.95 14.73 4.64
CA HIS A 62 0.68 15.02 3.95
C HIS A 62 -0.56 14.96 4.85
N GLY A 63 -0.37 14.96 6.17
CA GLY A 63 -1.46 15.15 7.15
C GLY A 63 -2.40 13.97 7.36
N MET A 64 -2.15 12.81 6.76
CA MET A 64 -2.93 11.60 7.01
C MET A 64 -2.77 11.14 8.46
N SER A 65 -3.85 10.76 9.15
CA SER A 65 -3.73 10.25 10.52
C SER A 65 -3.08 8.86 10.58
N ARG A 66 -2.38 8.55 11.69
CA ARG A 66 -1.77 7.22 11.88
C ARG A 66 -2.80 6.10 11.85
N SER A 67 -3.94 6.31 12.49
CA SER A 67 -5.02 5.32 12.51
C SER A 67 -5.55 5.04 11.10
N ARG A 68 -5.69 6.08 10.27
CA ARG A 68 -6.11 5.93 8.88
C ARG A 68 -5.07 5.18 8.06
N LEU A 69 -3.79 5.49 8.26
CA LEU A 69 -2.69 4.78 7.58
C LEU A 69 -2.68 3.28 7.93
N VAL A 70 -2.77 2.94 9.22
CA VAL A 70 -2.84 1.54 9.67
C VAL A 70 -4.10 0.87 9.11
N ALA A 71 -5.24 1.54 9.11
CA ALA A 71 -6.46 1.00 8.53
C ALA A 71 -6.30 0.68 7.04
N ALA A 72 -5.69 1.57 6.26
CA ALA A 72 -5.48 1.39 4.83
C ALA A 72 -4.49 0.25 4.49
N LEU A 73 -3.53 -0.04 5.36
CA LEU A 73 -2.54 -1.10 5.16
C LEU A 73 -2.93 -2.46 5.76
N SER A 74 -3.83 -2.49 6.74
CA SER A 74 -4.12 -3.69 7.52
C SER A 74 -5.62 -3.96 7.71
N THR A 75 -6.31 -3.16 8.53
CA THR A 75 -7.69 -3.43 8.94
C THR A 75 -8.67 -3.43 7.77
N ASN A 76 -8.56 -2.48 6.85
CA ASN A 76 -9.45 -2.40 5.70
C ASN A 76 -9.21 -3.51 4.67
N PRO A 77 -7.97 -3.82 4.27
CA PRO A 77 -7.69 -4.99 3.44
C PRO A 77 -8.25 -6.28 4.05
N ALA A 78 -8.04 -6.53 5.35
CA ALA A 78 -8.58 -7.69 6.04
C ALA A 78 -10.12 -7.74 5.95
N ARG A 79 -10.79 -6.61 6.19
CA ARG A 79 -12.25 -6.49 6.08
C ARG A 79 -12.75 -6.74 4.66
N ILE A 80 -12.10 -6.15 3.66
CA ILE A 80 -12.46 -6.32 2.23
C ILE A 80 -12.36 -7.79 1.83
N LEU A 81 -11.30 -8.47 2.27
CA LEU A 81 -11.05 -9.88 1.99
C LEU A 81 -11.80 -10.84 2.94
N ARG A 82 -12.55 -10.31 3.93
CA ARG A 82 -13.27 -11.08 4.96
C ARG A 82 -12.36 -12.02 5.75
N LEU A 83 -11.20 -11.52 6.14
CA LEU A 83 -10.22 -12.25 6.94
C LEU A 83 -10.30 -11.80 8.41
N ASP A 84 -10.13 -12.74 9.33
CA ASP A 84 -10.12 -12.48 10.78
C ASP A 84 -8.76 -11.99 11.27
N PHE A 85 -8.20 -10.97 10.58
CA PHE A 85 -6.92 -10.34 10.84
C PHE A 85 -7.05 -8.81 10.96
N GLY A 86 -5.93 -8.12 11.14
CA GLY A 86 -5.86 -6.66 11.13
C GLY A 86 -6.40 -6.00 12.39
N THR A 87 -6.45 -6.72 13.51
CA THR A 87 -6.85 -6.22 14.82
C THR A 87 -5.98 -6.81 15.93
N LEU A 88 -5.80 -6.06 17.02
CA LEU A 88 -5.13 -6.50 18.25
C LEU A 88 -6.13 -6.76 19.40
N GLY A 89 -7.39 -7.06 19.07
CA GLY A 89 -8.41 -7.41 20.06
C GLY A 89 -8.09 -8.69 20.82
N VAL A 90 -8.64 -8.85 22.01
CA VAL A 90 -8.47 -10.07 22.82
C VAL A 90 -9.04 -11.27 22.05
N GLY A 91 -8.23 -12.32 21.89
CA GLY A 91 -8.58 -13.52 21.12
C GLY A 91 -8.31 -13.44 19.62
N ALA A 92 -7.87 -12.29 19.12
CA ALA A 92 -7.43 -12.15 17.73
C ALA A 92 -6.05 -12.77 17.49
N VAL A 93 -5.74 -13.06 16.23
CA VAL A 93 -4.40 -13.50 15.81
C VAL A 93 -3.39 -12.39 16.08
N ALA A 94 -2.28 -12.72 16.75
CA ALA A 94 -1.27 -11.76 17.18
C ALA A 94 -0.14 -11.59 16.16
N ASP A 95 -0.49 -11.36 14.91
CA ASP A 95 0.48 -11.05 13.86
C ASP A 95 0.82 -9.56 13.92
N VAL A 96 2.04 -9.24 14.37
CA VAL A 96 2.52 -7.88 14.56
C VAL A 96 3.76 -7.65 13.71
N THR A 97 3.73 -6.60 12.89
CA THR A 97 4.89 -6.11 12.14
C THR A 97 5.55 -4.96 12.91
N VAL A 98 6.86 -5.03 13.10
CA VAL A 98 7.68 -4.02 13.80
C VAL A 98 8.64 -3.35 12.84
#